data_91f08ae910258b8606f05d621b6c16f9
#
_entry.id   91f08ae910258b8606f05d621b6c16f9
#
_cell.length_a   1.000
_cell.length_b   1.000
_cell.length_c   1.000
_cell.angle_alpha   90.00
_cell.angle_beta   90.00
_cell.angle_gamma   90.00
#
_symmetry.space_group_name_H-M   'P 1'
#
loop_
_entity.id
_entity.type
_entity.pdbx_description
1 polymer ?
#
loop_
_entity_poly.entity_id
_entity_poly.type
_entity_poly.pdbx_seq_one_letter_code
_entity_poly.pdbx_strand_id
1 'polypeptide(L)'
;MIIDMPNTRTREIAHKIEQLHEERGESATGRVLTLLIATEDADLEHALEIANSASREHPCRVIAVVPDTNPADQSGEGEPNAAEVAAEVSASRDNPAVDLTDGPNDPNDSNLNAQVRFGADAGAGEIIILRPRGGLINHPDTLVIPLLVPDAPVVAWWPTTPPSNPAKDLMGAMARSRITDALHSNNPEATIERLRRNWTPEDIDLSWTRLTVWRAKLASMLDQPPQLPITAAKVTGKADFLPMEMLCAWLRLKLGVPVETEFVPDAQAVTGVYLTREDGVISLERPYEDQALISLPGQTPQEVSVPMRTIEDCLTEELRRIDPDEIYAEVINEGWDLIRH
;
A
#
# COMPACT_ATOMS: atom_id res chain seq x y z
N MET A 1 -14.57 17.92 -12.64
CA MET A 1 -14.96 17.59 -14.04
C MET A 1 -14.55 16.15 -14.30
N ILE A 2 -15.49 15.34 -14.77
CA ILE A 2 -15.29 13.92 -15.08
C ILE A 2 -15.47 13.76 -16.59
N ILE A 3 -14.56 13.03 -17.24
CA ILE A 3 -14.58 12.79 -18.68
C ILE A 3 -14.41 11.28 -18.90
N ASP A 4 -15.42 10.66 -19.49
CA ASP A 4 -15.39 9.26 -19.89
C ASP A 4 -14.82 9.13 -21.31
N MET A 5 -13.93 8.18 -21.49
CA MET A 5 -13.25 7.88 -22.75
C MET A 5 -13.42 6.38 -23.06
N PRO A 6 -14.56 5.99 -23.63
CA PRO A 6 -14.79 4.60 -24.02
C PRO A 6 -13.97 4.23 -25.25
N ASN A 7 -13.47 2.99 -25.29
CA ASN A 7 -12.71 2.42 -26.40
C ASN A 7 -11.57 3.35 -26.88
N THR A 8 -10.75 3.79 -25.93
CA THR A 8 -9.69 4.78 -26.15
C THR A 8 -8.30 4.13 -26.18
N ARG A 9 -7.30 4.97 -26.46
CA ARG A 9 -5.88 4.61 -26.40
C ARG A 9 -5.14 5.52 -25.44
N THR A 10 -4.08 5.03 -24.83
CA THR A 10 -3.27 5.78 -23.85
C THR A 10 -2.79 7.14 -24.44
N ARG A 11 -2.43 7.18 -25.71
CA ARG A 11 -2.02 8.42 -26.38
C ARG A 11 -3.16 9.47 -26.43
N GLU A 12 -4.40 9.02 -26.61
CA GLU A 12 -5.57 9.92 -26.63
C GLU A 12 -5.85 10.46 -25.24
N ILE A 13 -5.67 9.63 -24.21
CA ILE A 13 -5.77 10.03 -22.81
C ILE A 13 -4.72 11.11 -22.51
N ALA A 14 -3.45 10.87 -22.86
CA ALA A 14 -2.36 11.82 -22.64
C ALA A 14 -2.65 13.17 -23.32
N HIS A 15 -3.06 13.15 -24.60
CA HIS A 15 -3.43 14.35 -25.34
C HIS A 15 -4.60 15.11 -24.71
N LYS A 16 -5.62 14.37 -24.22
CA LYS A 16 -6.76 14.98 -23.52
C LYS A 16 -6.33 15.69 -22.25
N ILE A 17 -5.42 15.08 -21.49
CA ILE A 17 -4.85 15.69 -20.28
C ILE A 17 -4.09 16.98 -20.60
N GLU A 18 -3.25 16.97 -21.63
CA GLU A 18 -2.53 18.17 -22.11
C GLU A 18 -3.48 19.29 -22.49
N GLN A 19 -4.51 18.99 -23.29
CA GLN A 19 -5.54 19.96 -23.66
C GLN A 19 -6.22 20.59 -22.44
N LEU A 20 -6.56 19.78 -21.43
CA LEU A 20 -7.22 20.27 -20.22
C LEU A 20 -6.32 21.18 -19.37
N HIS A 21 -5.01 20.92 -19.37
CA HIS A 21 -4.05 21.81 -18.71
C HIS A 21 -3.93 23.15 -19.44
N GLU A 22 -3.87 23.14 -20.78
CA GLU A 22 -3.83 24.36 -21.60
C GLU A 22 -5.09 25.20 -21.38
N GLU A 23 -6.28 24.60 -21.42
CA GLU A 23 -7.56 25.30 -21.25
C GLU A 23 -7.69 25.97 -19.84
N ARG A 24 -7.04 25.41 -18.83
CA ARG A 24 -7.10 25.92 -17.45
C ARG A 24 -5.95 26.86 -17.08
N GLY A 25 -4.93 26.95 -17.94
CA GLY A 25 -3.71 27.68 -17.62
C GLY A 25 -2.95 27.08 -16.42
N GLU A 26 -3.21 25.81 -16.09
CA GLU A 26 -2.52 25.09 -15.05
C GLU A 26 -1.23 24.49 -15.60
N SER A 27 -0.10 24.81 -14.98
CA SER A 27 1.16 24.16 -15.30
C SER A 27 1.19 22.75 -14.71
N ALA A 28 1.65 21.76 -15.48
CA ALA A 28 1.92 20.40 -14.97
C ALA A 28 3.01 20.35 -13.89
N THR A 29 3.63 21.49 -13.58
CA THR A 29 4.83 21.62 -12.72
C THR A 29 4.59 21.49 -11.22
N GLY A 30 3.36 21.31 -10.76
CA GLY A 30 3.06 21.17 -9.32
C GLY A 30 3.04 19.73 -8.80
N ARG A 31 3.17 18.72 -9.66
CA ARG A 31 3.09 17.31 -9.27
C ARG A 31 4.46 16.78 -8.93
N VAL A 32 4.56 16.19 -7.73
CA VAL A 32 5.84 15.73 -7.19
C VAL A 32 6.07 14.23 -7.39
N LEU A 33 5.00 13.47 -7.70
CA LEU A 33 5.07 12.02 -7.95
C LEU A 33 3.90 11.53 -8.81
N THR A 34 4.01 10.28 -9.30
CA THR A 34 2.88 9.50 -9.83
C THR A 34 2.54 8.39 -8.84
N LEU A 35 1.27 8.33 -8.41
CA LEU A 35 0.72 7.23 -7.61
C LEU A 35 -0.05 6.26 -8.51
N LEU A 36 0.47 5.05 -8.65
CA LEU A 36 -0.19 3.95 -9.34
C LEU A 36 -1.01 3.16 -8.33
N ILE A 37 -2.28 2.91 -8.62
CA ILE A 37 -3.16 2.10 -7.78
C ILE A 37 -3.61 0.90 -8.59
N ALA A 38 -3.37 -0.32 -8.08
CA ALA A 38 -3.97 -1.53 -8.62
C ALA A 38 -5.07 -2.00 -7.66
N THR A 39 -6.30 -2.00 -8.12
CA THR A 39 -7.47 -2.32 -7.31
C THR A 39 -8.59 -2.94 -8.13
N GLU A 40 -9.55 -3.53 -7.46
CA GLU A 40 -10.78 -4.02 -8.06
C GLU A 40 -11.85 -2.91 -8.12
N ASP A 41 -12.87 -3.09 -8.96
CA ASP A 41 -13.93 -2.10 -9.14
C ASP A 41 -14.71 -1.80 -7.85
N ALA A 42 -14.88 -2.81 -7.00
CA ALA A 42 -15.57 -2.69 -5.71
C ALA A 42 -14.85 -1.74 -4.73
N ASP A 43 -13.53 -1.69 -4.78
CA ASP A 43 -12.68 -0.92 -3.87
C ASP A 43 -12.22 0.42 -4.45
N LEU A 44 -12.47 0.65 -5.76
CA LEU A 44 -11.93 1.78 -6.50
C LEU A 44 -12.24 3.13 -5.85
N GLU A 45 -13.51 3.43 -5.62
CA GLU A 45 -13.90 4.77 -5.11
C GLU A 45 -13.29 5.02 -3.73
N HIS A 46 -13.26 4.02 -2.86
CA HIS A 46 -12.61 4.13 -1.55
C HIS A 46 -11.10 4.38 -1.67
N ALA A 47 -10.41 3.64 -2.55
CA ALA A 47 -8.99 3.86 -2.81
C ALA A 47 -8.71 5.26 -3.37
N LEU A 48 -9.58 5.77 -4.26
CA LEU A 48 -9.48 7.12 -4.80
C LEU A 48 -9.72 8.20 -3.75
N GLU A 49 -10.65 8.01 -2.81
CA GLU A 49 -10.89 8.93 -1.69
C GLU A 49 -9.63 9.04 -0.80
N ILE A 50 -9.01 7.90 -0.46
CA ILE A 50 -7.77 7.84 0.31
C ILE A 50 -6.64 8.56 -0.44
N ALA A 51 -6.43 8.22 -1.72
CA ALA A 51 -5.40 8.84 -2.56
C ALA A 51 -5.62 10.35 -2.71
N ASN A 52 -6.86 10.77 -2.86
CA ASN A 52 -7.24 12.19 -2.95
C ASN A 52 -6.93 12.95 -1.64
N SER A 53 -7.21 12.33 -0.49
CA SER A 53 -6.83 12.90 0.81
C SER A 53 -5.32 13.07 0.93
N ALA A 54 -4.54 12.04 0.61
CA ALA A 54 -3.08 12.08 0.64
C ALA A 54 -2.48 13.09 -0.37
N SER A 55 -3.12 13.26 -1.54
CA SER A 55 -2.66 14.20 -2.58
C SER A 55 -2.78 15.68 -2.19
N ARG A 56 -3.51 16.01 -1.14
CA ARG A 56 -3.56 17.40 -0.62
C ARG A 56 -2.25 17.84 -0.01
N GLU A 57 -1.52 16.92 0.61
CA GLU A 57 -0.19 17.18 1.17
C GLU A 57 0.92 16.93 0.14
N HIS A 58 0.71 15.95 -0.74
CA HIS A 58 1.67 15.52 -1.76
C HIS A 58 1.00 15.50 -3.13
N PRO A 59 0.90 16.64 -3.85
CA PRO A 59 0.26 16.72 -5.14
C PRO A 59 0.80 15.68 -6.11
N CYS A 60 -0.04 14.76 -6.56
CA CYS A 60 0.34 13.66 -7.42
C CYS A 60 -0.62 13.47 -8.59
N ARG A 61 -0.11 12.82 -9.65
CA ARG A 61 -0.97 12.18 -10.64
C ARG A 61 -1.35 10.82 -10.13
N VAL A 62 -2.63 10.56 -9.99
CA VAL A 62 -3.16 9.24 -9.62
C VAL A 62 -3.54 8.48 -10.89
N ILE A 63 -3.02 7.27 -11.07
CA ILE A 63 -3.40 6.36 -12.15
C ILE A 63 -3.89 5.06 -11.51
N ALA A 64 -5.19 4.83 -11.56
CA ALA A 64 -5.81 3.60 -11.08
C ALA A 64 -6.00 2.62 -12.25
N VAL A 65 -5.50 1.41 -12.10
CA VAL A 65 -5.70 0.31 -13.04
C VAL A 65 -6.70 -0.66 -12.43
N VAL A 66 -7.83 -0.81 -13.08
CA VAL A 66 -8.97 -1.64 -12.65
C VAL A 66 -9.29 -2.61 -13.77
N PRO A 67 -8.81 -3.86 -13.72
CA PRO A 67 -9.11 -4.86 -14.75
C PRO A 67 -10.62 -5.07 -14.88
N ASP A 68 -11.15 -4.91 -16.08
CA ASP A 68 -12.55 -5.20 -16.37
C ASP A 68 -12.69 -6.69 -16.73
N THR A 69 -12.73 -7.52 -15.69
CA THR A 69 -12.89 -8.97 -15.81
C THR A 69 -14.35 -9.33 -15.90
N ASN A 70 -14.74 -10.01 -16.98
CA ASN A 70 -16.07 -10.59 -17.08
C ASN A 70 -16.18 -11.74 -16.06
N PRO A 71 -17.30 -11.90 -15.32
CA PRO A 71 -17.47 -13.02 -14.38
C PRO A 71 -17.28 -14.41 -15.00
N ALA A 72 -17.36 -14.52 -16.34
CA ALA A 72 -17.09 -15.74 -17.09
C ALA A 72 -15.59 -16.10 -17.19
N ASP A 73 -14.69 -15.14 -17.03
CA ASP A 73 -13.23 -15.35 -17.15
C ASP A 73 -12.58 -15.79 -15.83
N GLN A 74 -13.28 -15.70 -14.70
CA GLN A 74 -12.76 -16.09 -13.38
C GLN A 74 -12.79 -17.61 -13.12
N SER A 75 -13.25 -18.44 -14.05
CA SER A 75 -13.30 -19.90 -13.89
C SER A 75 -12.03 -20.66 -14.30
N GLY A 76 -10.94 -19.94 -14.62
CA GLY A 76 -9.63 -20.51 -14.95
C GLY A 76 -8.65 -20.35 -13.79
N GLU A 77 -8.70 -21.24 -12.81
CA GLU A 77 -7.62 -21.41 -11.83
C GLU A 77 -6.34 -21.86 -12.54
N GLY A 78 -5.29 -21.04 -12.49
CA GLY A 78 -3.94 -21.40 -12.89
C GLY A 78 -3.10 -20.18 -13.18
N GLU A 79 -2.10 -19.92 -12.36
CA GLU A 79 -1.00 -19.01 -12.75
C GLU A 79 -0.42 -19.52 -14.08
N PRO A 80 -0.31 -18.69 -15.14
CA PRO A 80 0.25 -19.14 -16.40
C PRO A 80 1.70 -19.57 -16.18
N ASN A 81 1.98 -20.83 -16.47
CA ASN A 81 3.33 -21.38 -16.39
C ASN A 81 4.21 -20.68 -17.45
N ALA A 82 5.36 -20.17 -17.04
CA ALA A 82 6.30 -19.47 -17.91
C ALA A 82 6.66 -20.24 -19.21
N ALA A 83 6.44 -21.54 -19.25
CA ALA A 83 6.63 -22.39 -20.43
C ALA A 83 5.49 -22.25 -21.46
N GLU A 84 4.25 -21.96 -21.05
CA GLU A 84 3.10 -21.76 -21.94
C GLU A 84 3.17 -20.40 -22.62
N VAL A 85 3.58 -19.34 -21.88
CA VAL A 85 3.78 -18.00 -22.44
C VAL A 85 4.89 -18.00 -23.51
N ALA A 86 5.95 -18.79 -23.32
CA ALA A 86 7.03 -18.94 -24.32
C ALA A 86 6.58 -19.68 -25.58
N ALA A 87 5.61 -20.58 -25.50
CA ALA A 87 5.07 -21.31 -26.63
C ALA A 87 4.13 -20.45 -27.51
N GLU A 88 3.31 -19.58 -26.89
CA GLU A 88 2.44 -18.65 -27.62
C GLU A 88 3.22 -17.57 -28.37
N VAL A 89 4.30 -17.03 -27.80
CA VAL A 89 5.18 -16.04 -28.44
C VAL A 89 5.90 -16.65 -29.68
N SER A 90 6.17 -17.95 -29.69
CA SER A 90 6.82 -18.62 -30.83
C SER A 90 5.85 -18.94 -31.97
N ALA A 91 4.57 -19.15 -31.67
CA ALA A 91 3.53 -19.44 -32.69
C ALA A 91 3.02 -18.20 -33.44
N SER A 92 3.23 -16.99 -32.88
CA SER A 92 2.72 -15.72 -33.46
C SER A 92 3.60 -15.12 -34.57
N ARG A 93 4.73 -15.74 -34.94
CA ARG A 93 5.69 -15.19 -35.91
C ARG A 93 5.40 -15.48 -37.38
N ASP A 94 4.43 -16.33 -37.70
CA ASP A 94 4.22 -16.83 -39.08
C ASP A 94 2.82 -16.50 -39.68
N ASN A 95 2.13 -15.41 -39.29
CA ASN A 95 0.86 -15.08 -39.94
C ASN A 95 0.82 -13.63 -40.46
N PRO A 96 0.66 -13.41 -41.78
CA PRO A 96 0.57 -12.07 -42.35
C PRO A 96 -0.85 -11.51 -42.20
N ALA A 97 -0.92 -10.26 -41.75
CA ALA A 97 -2.01 -9.30 -41.85
C ALA A 97 -3.44 -9.87 -41.67
N VAL A 98 -3.97 -9.78 -40.48
CA VAL A 98 -5.41 -9.90 -40.23
C VAL A 98 -6.06 -8.54 -40.42
N ASP A 99 -7.01 -8.51 -41.33
CA ASP A 99 -7.88 -7.36 -41.66
C ASP A 99 -8.83 -7.07 -40.48
N LEU A 100 -8.73 -5.85 -39.94
CA LEU A 100 -9.53 -5.40 -38.78
C LEU A 100 -10.86 -4.81 -39.33
N THR A 101 -11.82 -5.63 -39.67
CA THR A 101 -13.19 -5.19 -39.94
C THR A 101 -14.15 -5.67 -38.87
N ASP A 102 -14.85 -4.69 -38.29
CA ASP A 102 -15.94 -4.72 -37.33
C ASP A 102 -16.79 -6.00 -37.27
N GLY A 103 -16.70 -6.70 -36.12
CA GLY A 103 -17.70 -7.68 -35.70
C GLY A 103 -18.11 -7.42 -34.23
N PRO A 104 -19.38 -7.52 -33.87
CA PRO A 104 -19.86 -7.17 -32.54
C PRO A 104 -19.48 -8.26 -31.50
N ASN A 105 -18.76 -7.84 -30.43
CA ASN A 105 -18.54 -8.53 -29.15
C ASN A 105 -17.89 -9.93 -29.23
N ASP A 106 -16.63 -9.99 -29.64
CA ASP A 106 -15.75 -11.10 -29.27
C ASP A 106 -15.31 -10.89 -27.82
N PRO A 107 -15.48 -11.87 -26.88
CA PRO A 107 -14.96 -11.75 -25.52
C PRO A 107 -13.43 -11.60 -25.43
N ASN A 108 -12.72 -11.80 -26.53
CA ASN A 108 -11.28 -11.60 -26.69
C ASN A 108 -10.89 -10.20 -27.20
N ASP A 109 -11.84 -9.29 -27.36
CA ASP A 109 -11.55 -7.97 -27.91
C ASP A 109 -10.80 -7.12 -26.88
N SER A 110 -9.50 -6.93 -27.11
CA SER A 110 -8.62 -6.13 -26.29
C SER A 110 -8.98 -4.66 -26.42
N ASN A 111 -9.62 -4.11 -25.40
CA ASN A 111 -10.09 -2.73 -25.43
C ASN A 111 -9.75 -2.01 -24.11
N LEU A 112 -9.58 -0.69 -24.17
CA LEU A 112 -9.33 0.17 -23.02
C LEU A 112 -10.45 1.18 -22.88
N ASN A 113 -11.16 1.15 -21.75
CA ASN A 113 -12.00 2.26 -21.32
C ASN A 113 -11.23 3.08 -20.27
N ALA A 114 -11.39 4.40 -20.30
CA ALA A 114 -10.76 5.27 -19.33
C ALA A 114 -11.71 6.35 -18.83
N GLN A 115 -11.43 6.85 -17.63
CA GLN A 115 -12.08 8.03 -17.08
C GLN A 115 -10.99 8.98 -16.54
N VAL A 116 -11.13 10.25 -16.85
CA VAL A 116 -10.22 11.29 -16.36
C VAL A 116 -11.00 12.25 -15.47
N ARG A 117 -10.51 12.49 -14.24
CA ARG A 117 -11.11 13.39 -13.26
C ARG A 117 -10.18 14.56 -12.97
N PHE A 118 -10.74 15.78 -12.96
CA PHE A 118 -10.00 17.03 -12.73
C PHE A 118 -10.70 17.97 -11.76
N GLY A 119 -9.94 18.82 -11.09
CA GLY A 119 -10.44 19.86 -10.18
C GLY A 119 -11.07 19.26 -8.93
N ALA A 120 -12.27 19.73 -8.54
CA ALA A 120 -12.93 19.29 -7.31
C ALA A 120 -13.15 17.77 -7.24
N ASP A 121 -13.27 17.10 -8.37
CA ASP A 121 -13.45 15.64 -8.45
C ASP A 121 -12.13 14.86 -8.37
N ALA A 122 -10.99 15.56 -8.35
CA ALA A 122 -9.65 14.97 -8.28
C ALA A 122 -8.79 15.58 -7.16
N GLY A 123 -9.39 16.37 -6.26
CA GLY A 123 -8.65 17.03 -5.17
C GLY A 123 -7.57 17.97 -5.66
N ALA A 124 -6.34 17.79 -5.17
CA ALA A 124 -5.18 18.60 -5.53
C ALA A 124 -4.47 18.19 -6.83
N GLY A 125 -4.87 17.06 -7.41
CA GLY A 125 -4.20 16.46 -8.56
C GLY A 125 -5.11 16.20 -9.74
N GLU A 126 -4.77 15.18 -10.49
CA GLU A 126 -5.58 14.58 -11.55
C GLU A 126 -5.66 13.09 -11.33
N ILE A 127 -6.80 12.50 -11.65
CA ILE A 127 -7.04 11.05 -11.51
C ILE A 127 -7.34 10.50 -12.92
N ILE A 128 -6.63 9.42 -13.24
CA ILE A 128 -6.82 8.65 -14.46
C ILE A 128 -7.22 7.25 -14.06
N ILE A 129 -8.38 6.77 -14.46
CA ILE A 129 -8.85 5.42 -14.22
C ILE A 129 -8.77 4.68 -15.53
N LEU A 130 -8.03 3.60 -15.57
CA LEU A 130 -7.85 2.71 -16.71
C LEU A 130 -8.59 1.40 -16.47
N ARG A 131 -9.47 1.04 -17.39
CA ARG A 131 -10.25 -0.21 -17.36
C ARG A 131 -9.87 -1.07 -18.57
N PRO A 132 -8.74 -1.79 -18.52
CA PRO A 132 -8.33 -2.69 -19.59
C PRO A 132 -9.22 -3.93 -19.65
N ARG A 133 -9.44 -4.45 -20.87
CA ARG A 133 -10.12 -5.71 -21.16
C ARG A 133 -9.26 -6.63 -22.02
N GLY A 134 -9.56 -7.91 -21.98
CA GLY A 134 -8.87 -8.92 -22.80
C GLY A 134 -7.36 -8.92 -22.55
N GLY A 135 -6.57 -9.07 -23.60
CA GLY A 135 -5.10 -9.13 -23.50
C GLY A 135 -4.42 -7.91 -22.85
N LEU A 136 -5.08 -6.75 -22.81
CA LEU A 136 -4.52 -5.54 -22.18
C LEU A 136 -4.41 -5.66 -20.64
N ILE A 137 -5.17 -6.55 -20.01
CA ILE A 137 -5.12 -6.79 -18.57
C ILE A 137 -3.71 -7.25 -18.16
N ASN A 138 -3.03 -8.02 -19.00
CA ASN A 138 -1.72 -8.59 -18.75
C ASN A 138 -0.56 -7.61 -19.04
N HIS A 139 -0.84 -6.39 -19.50
CA HIS A 139 0.16 -5.39 -19.89
C HIS A 139 -0.13 -4.00 -19.30
N PRO A 140 -0.37 -3.88 -17.97
CA PRO A 140 -0.66 -2.59 -17.34
C PRO A 140 0.49 -1.60 -17.48
N ASP A 141 1.73 -2.06 -17.56
CA ASP A 141 2.93 -1.25 -17.78
C ASP A 141 2.86 -0.45 -19.07
N THR A 142 2.46 -1.08 -20.18
CA THR A 142 2.34 -0.40 -21.48
C THR A 142 1.25 0.68 -21.49
N LEU A 143 0.22 0.51 -20.67
CA LEU A 143 -0.87 1.47 -20.50
C LEU A 143 -0.46 2.66 -19.63
N VAL A 144 0.35 2.43 -18.61
CA VAL A 144 0.71 3.42 -17.59
C VAL A 144 1.90 4.28 -18.00
N ILE A 145 2.95 3.68 -18.60
CA ILE A 145 4.20 4.39 -18.94
C ILE A 145 3.98 5.73 -19.69
N PRO A 146 3.12 5.80 -20.72
CA PRO A 146 2.90 7.07 -21.43
C PRO A 146 2.18 8.15 -20.63
N LEU A 147 1.62 7.77 -19.47
CA LEU A 147 0.83 8.67 -18.60
C LEU A 147 1.61 9.11 -17.35
N LEU A 148 2.81 8.59 -17.10
CA LEU A 148 3.64 8.98 -15.97
C LEU A 148 4.01 10.48 -16.04
N VAL A 149 4.16 11.09 -14.85
CA VAL A 149 4.73 12.44 -14.78
C VAL A 149 6.22 12.34 -15.08
N PRO A 150 6.73 13.06 -16.11
CA PRO A 150 8.15 13.03 -16.42
C PRO A 150 9.04 13.44 -15.23
N ASP A 151 10.16 12.75 -15.05
CA ASP A 151 11.17 13.02 -14.02
C ASP A 151 10.67 12.97 -12.57
N ALA A 152 9.43 12.52 -12.34
CA ALA A 152 8.86 12.35 -11.00
C ALA A 152 8.94 10.88 -10.56
N PRO A 153 9.14 10.61 -9.25
CA PRO A 153 9.13 9.24 -8.74
C PRO A 153 7.75 8.61 -8.93
N VAL A 154 7.76 7.30 -9.15
CA VAL A 154 6.57 6.47 -9.24
C VAL A 154 6.43 5.70 -7.92
N VAL A 155 5.23 5.70 -7.36
CA VAL A 155 4.85 4.89 -6.20
C VAL A 155 3.71 3.97 -6.62
N ALA A 156 3.82 2.68 -6.32
CA ALA A 156 2.75 1.70 -6.55
C ALA A 156 2.07 1.35 -5.23
N TRP A 157 0.74 1.29 -5.24
CA TRP A 157 -0.06 0.95 -4.07
C TRP A 157 -1.13 -0.10 -4.40
N TRP A 158 -1.18 -1.15 -3.59
CA TRP A 158 -2.22 -2.20 -3.60
C TRP A 158 -3.00 -2.14 -2.29
N PRO A 159 -4.20 -1.54 -2.28
CA PRO A 159 -4.98 -1.34 -1.05
C PRO A 159 -5.50 -2.64 -0.41
N THR A 160 -5.85 -3.65 -1.21
CA THR A 160 -6.52 -4.86 -0.71
C THR A 160 -5.91 -6.17 -1.22
N THR A 161 -5.49 -6.21 -2.48
CA THR A 161 -5.03 -7.45 -3.13
C THR A 161 -3.61 -7.27 -3.71
N PRO A 162 -2.57 -7.30 -2.86
CA PRO A 162 -1.20 -7.18 -3.34
C PRO A 162 -0.75 -8.44 -4.09
N PRO A 163 0.10 -8.30 -5.13
CA PRO A 163 0.72 -9.44 -5.79
C PRO A 163 1.66 -10.19 -4.84
N SER A 164 1.93 -11.44 -5.11
CA SER A 164 2.84 -12.26 -4.29
C SER A 164 4.28 -11.73 -4.28
N ASN A 165 4.68 -11.02 -5.33
CA ASN A 165 6.00 -10.39 -5.48
C ASN A 165 5.83 -8.99 -6.09
N PRO A 166 5.66 -7.93 -5.27
CA PRO A 166 5.49 -6.57 -5.76
C PRO A 166 6.61 -6.07 -6.66
N ALA A 167 7.86 -6.47 -6.40
CA ALA A 167 9.02 -6.06 -7.20
C ALA A 167 9.04 -6.67 -8.62
N LYS A 168 8.34 -7.79 -8.84
CA LYS A 168 8.22 -8.44 -10.15
C LYS A 168 6.88 -8.13 -10.84
N ASP A 169 5.94 -7.54 -10.14
CA ASP A 169 4.73 -7.04 -10.75
C ASP A 169 5.05 -5.93 -11.76
N LEU A 170 4.33 -5.88 -12.89
CA LEU A 170 4.63 -4.95 -13.98
C LEU A 170 4.49 -3.47 -13.57
N MET A 171 3.56 -3.15 -12.66
CA MET A 171 3.45 -1.80 -12.09
C MET A 171 4.50 -1.56 -11.00
N GLY A 172 4.73 -2.57 -10.15
CA GLY A 172 5.71 -2.49 -9.08
C GLY A 172 7.16 -2.38 -9.56
N ALA A 173 7.48 -3.00 -10.69
CA ALA A 173 8.81 -2.91 -11.29
C ALA A 173 9.20 -1.49 -11.76
N MET A 174 8.21 -0.62 -12.00
CA MET A 174 8.42 0.80 -12.34
C MET A 174 8.51 1.70 -11.10
N ALA A 175 8.10 1.19 -9.95
CA ALA A 175 7.94 2.00 -8.75
C ALA A 175 9.24 2.09 -7.95
N ARG A 176 9.52 3.29 -7.45
CA ARG A 176 10.58 3.57 -6.48
C ARG A 176 10.18 3.13 -5.06
N SER A 177 8.89 3.11 -4.76
CA SER A 177 8.33 2.60 -3.52
C SER A 177 7.07 1.80 -3.83
N ARG A 178 6.91 0.66 -3.18
CA ARG A 178 5.79 -0.27 -3.34
C ARG A 178 5.09 -0.45 -2.01
N ILE A 179 3.86 0.04 -1.96
CA ILE A 179 3.05 0.10 -0.75
C ILE A 179 1.98 -0.99 -0.82
N THR A 180 1.93 -1.83 0.20
CA THR A 180 0.88 -2.85 0.38
C THR A 180 0.08 -2.60 1.65
N ASP A 181 -1.08 -3.19 1.77
CA ASP A 181 -1.88 -3.22 3.00
C ASP A 181 -2.38 -4.64 3.29
N ALA A 182 -1.49 -5.46 3.81
CA ALA A 182 -1.80 -6.85 4.12
C ALA A 182 -2.95 -6.98 5.14
N LEU A 183 -3.12 -6.01 6.04
CA LEU A 183 -4.20 -6.00 7.03
C LEU A 183 -5.59 -6.02 6.39
N HIS A 184 -5.76 -5.35 5.24
CA HIS A 184 -7.04 -5.28 4.53
C HIS A 184 -7.19 -6.34 3.42
N SER A 185 -6.23 -7.24 3.30
CA SER A 185 -6.38 -8.38 2.39
C SER A 185 -7.34 -9.44 2.95
N ASN A 186 -7.83 -10.32 2.09
CA ASN A 186 -8.73 -11.42 2.47
C ASN A 186 -8.12 -12.36 3.54
N ASN A 187 -6.79 -12.47 3.58
CA ASN A 187 -6.06 -13.27 4.58
C ASN A 187 -4.76 -12.53 4.95
N PRO A 188 -4.77 -11.66 5.97
CA PRO A 188 -3.63 -10.84 6.37
C PRO A 188 -2.36 -11.65 6.65
N GLU A 189 -2.48 -12.75 7.40
CA GLU A 189 -1.35 -13.60 7.76
C GLU A 189 -0.71 -14.26 6.53
N ALA A 190 -1.49 -14.90 5.69
CA ALA A 190 -0.97 -15.52 4.47
C ALA A 190 -0.40 -14.48 3.50
N THR A 191 -0.98 -13.29 3.45
CA THR A 191 -0.52 -12.19 2.59
C THR A 191 0.83 -11.67 3.04
N ILE A 192 1.00 -11.35 4.33
CA ILE A 192 2.30 -10.86 4.82
C ILE A 192 3.41 -11.91 4.68
N GLU A 193 3.08 -13.20 4.86
CA GLU A 193 4.05 -14.29 4.64
C GLU A 193 4.52 -14.40 3.18
N ARG A 194 3.63 -14.18 2.21
CA ARG A 194 4.00 -14.14 0.78
C ARG A 194 4.85 -12.91 0.46
N LEU A 195 4.46 -11.74 0.94
CA LEU A 195 5.19 -10.48 0.76
C LEU A 195 6.60 -10.59 1.34
N ARG A 196 6.72 -11.10 2.56
CA ARG A 196 7.99 -11.31 3.25
C ARG A 196 8.98 -12.16 2.47
N ARG A 197 8.52 -13.28 1.88
CA ARG A 197 9.40 -14.20 1.10
C ARG A 197 9.99 -13.55 -0.14
N ASN A 198 9.32 -12.55 -0.66
CA ASN A 198 9.70 -11.85 -1.89
C ASN A 198 10.10 -10.38 -1.64
N TRP A 199 10.25 -10.02 -0.38
CA TRP A 199 10.52 -8.65 0.03
C TRP A 199 11.80 -8.08 -0.59
N THR A 200 11.75 -6.82 -0.97
CA THR A 200 12.89 -6.00 -1.39
C THR A 200 12.89 -4.66 -0.66
N PRO A 201 14.02 -3.92 -0.59
CA PRO A 201 14.13 -2.71 0.23
C PRO A 201 13.09 -1.62 -0.05
N GLU A 202 12.52 -1.59 -1.25
CA GLU A 202 11.52 -0.60 -1.64
C GLU A 202 10.07 -1.00 -1.29
N ASP A 203 9.88 -2.18 -0.67
CA ASP A 203 8.57 -2.66 -0.25
C ASP A 203 8.26 -2.23 1.18
N ILE A 204 7.07 -1.69 1.40
CA ILE A 204 6.55 -1.32 2.71
C ILE A 204 5.08 -1.77 2.85
N ASP A 205 4.70 -2.23 4.05
CA ASP A 205 3.31 -2.56 4.36
C ASP A 205 2.72 -1.55 5.35
N LEU A 206 1.52 -1.06 5.08
CA LEU A 206 0.86 -0.07 5.93
C LEU A 206 0.57 -0.58 7.34
N SER A 207 0.56 -1.90 7.57
CA SER A 207 0.48 -2.45 8.94
C SER A 207 1.65 -1.98 9.82
N TRP A 208 2.83 -1.79 9.24
CA TRP A 208 3.99 -1.20 9.91
C TRP A 208 3.85 0.29 10.15
N THR A 209 3.37 1.03 9.15
CA THR A 209 3.18 2.48 9.23
C THR A 209 2.15 2.87 10.28
N ARG A 210 1.14 2.01 10.53
CA ARG A 210 0.17 2.20 11.64
C ARG A 210 0.84 2.26 13.01
N LEU A 211 2.06 1.75 13.15
CA LEU A 211 2.79 1.70 14.42
C LEU A 211 3.73 2.89 14.65
N THR A 212 3.85 3.83 13.72
CA THR A 212 4.84 4.93 13.79
C THR A 212 4.77 5.68 15.11
N VAL A 213 3.57 6.07 15.57
CA VAL A 213 3.40 6.81 16.82
C VAL A 213 3.76 5.94 18.04
N TRP A 214 3.36 4.66 18.05
CA TRP A 214 3.73 3.72 19.12
C TRP A 214 5.24 3.58 19.23
N ARG A 215 5.92 3.31 18.14
CA ARG A 215 7.39 3.14 18.09
C ARG A 215 8.11 4.40 18.54
N ALA A 216 7.67 5.57 18.08
CA ALA A 216 8.26 6.85 18.47
C ALA A 216 8.11 7.13 19.97
N LYS A 217 6.92 6.88 20.55
CA LYS A 217 6.69 7.08 21.98
C LYS A 217 7.48 6.09 22.82
N LEU A 218 7.50 4.81 22.48
CA LEU A 218 8.27 3.78 23.19
C LEU A 218 9.77 4.08 23.15
N ALA A 219 10.33 4.46 22.02
CA ALA A 219 11.73 4.88 21.92
C ALA A 219 12.01 6.08 22.83
N SER A 220 11.16 7.12 22.79
CA SER A 220 11.30 8.31 23.67
C SER A 220 11.20 7.99 25.16
N MET A 221 10.40 7.00 25.57
CA MET A 221 10.31 6.55 26.95
C MET A 221 11.60 5.87 27.41
N LEU A 222 12.22 5.07 26.54
CA LEU A 222 13.45 4.34 26.82
C LEU A 222 14.68 5.22 26.88
N ASP A 223 14.66 6.36 26.20
CA ASP A 223 15.74 7.37 26.22
C ASP A 223 15.78 8.16 27.53
N GLN A 224 14.71 8.10 28.36
CA GLN A 224 14.66 8.82 29.63
C GLN A 224 15.44 8.11 30.72
N PRO A 225 16.17 8.87 31.59
CA PRO A 225 16.80 8.30 32.78
C PRO A 225 15.77 7.78 33.81
N PRO A 226 16.10 6.72 34.56
CA PRO A 226 17.29 5.90 34.44
C PRO A 226 17.20 4.92 33.26
N GLN A 227 18.29 4.78 32.52
CA GLN A 227 18.37 3.85 31.36
C GLN A 227 18.66 2.41 31.86
N LEU A 228 17.66 1.80 32.49
CA LEU A 228 17.77 0.45 33.03
C LEU A 228 17.41 -0.60 31.97
N PRO A 229 18.07 -1.77 31.99
CA PRO A 229 17.75 -2.85 31.06
C PRO A 229 16.30 -3.30 31.18
N ILE A 230 15.66 -3.53 30.03
CA ILE A 230 14.37 -4.20 29.95
C ILE A 230 14.60 -5.71 30.08
N THR A 231 13.79 -6.39 30.89
CA THR A 231 13.89 -7.84 31.14
C THR A 231 12.74 -8.63 30.52
N ALA A 232 11.59 -7.99 30.29
CA ALA A 232 10.43 -8.57 29.62
C ALA A 232 9.56 -7.47 29.02
N ALA A 233 8.80 -7.82 28.00
CA ALA A 233 7.80 -6.94 27.39
C ALA A 233 6.45 -7.66 27.29
N LYS A 234 5.35 -6.90 27.38
CA LYS A 234 3.99 -7.39 27.12
C LYS A 234 3.27 -6.39 26.22
N VAL A 235 2.56 -6.90 25.22
CA VAL A 235 1.71 -6.10 24.31
C VAL A 235 0.27 -6.56 24.47
N THR A 236 -0.64 -5.60 24.60
CA THR A 236 -2.08 -5.88 24.72
C THR A 236 -2.85 -5.28 23.55
N GLY A 237 -3.92 -5.93 23.11
CA GLY A 237 -4.74 -5.40 22.02
C GLY A 237 -5.68 -6.42 21.38
N LYS A 238 -6.05 -6.13 20.15
CA LYS A 238 -6.94 -6.95 19.33
C LYS A 238 -6.26 -8.28 18.96
N ALA A 239 -7.01 -9.38 19.06
CA ALA A 239 -6.58 -10.68 18.56
C ALA A 239 -6.40 -10.65 17.03
N ASP A 240 -5.48 -11.45 16.51
CA ASP A 240 -5.21 -11.62 15.06
C ASP A 240 -5.05 -10.27 14.32
N PHE A 241 -4.31 -9.36 14.94
CA PHE A 241 -4.08 -8.01 14.44
C PHE A 241 -2.63 -7.83 13.97
N LEU A 242 -2.42 -7.89 12.68
CA LEU A 242 -1.10 -7.86 12.05
C LEU A 242 -0.17 -6.73 12.56
N PRO A 243 -0.62 -5.46 12.75
CA PRO A 243 0.24 -4.45 13.35
C PRO A 243 0.72 -4.81 14.76
N MET A 244 -0.09 -5.49 15.59
CA MET A 244 0.34 -5.92 16.92
C MET A 244 1.44 -6.97 16.83
N GLU A 245 1.36 -7.91 15.90
CA GLU A 245 2.42 -8.90 15.66
C GLU A 245 3.72 -8.23 15.22
N MET A 246 3.65 -7.25 14.31
CA MET A 246 4.82 -6.47 13.88
C MET A 246 5.44 -5.68 15.04
N LEU A 247 4.62 -5.14 15.95
CA LEU A 247 5.11 -4.47 17.15
C LEU A 247 5.83 -5.43 18.08
N CYS A 248 5.30 -6.65 18.27
CA CYS A 248 5.95 -7.70 19.06
C CYS A 248 7.29 -8.11 18.43
N ALA A 249 7.33 -8.28 17.11
CA ALA A 249 8.54 -8.61 16.37
C ALA A 249 9.62 -7.52 16.53
N TRP A 250 9.23 -6.26 16.42
CA TRP A 250 10.12 -5.13 16.63
C TRP A 250 10.67 -5.06 18.06
N LEU A 251 9.80 -5.19 19.05
CA LEU A 251 10.21 -5.18 20.47
C LEU A 251 11.16 -6.34 20.77
N ARG A 252 10.84 -7.55 20.29
CA ARG A 252 11.69 -8.72 20.52
C ARG A 252 13.06 -8.56 19.86
N LEU A 253 13.08 -8.03 18.63
CA LEU A 253 14.31 -7.78 17.89
C LEU A 253 15.19 -6.71 18.58
N LYS A 254 14.59 -5.58 18.95
CA LYS A 254 15.35 -4.44 19.49
C LYS A 254 15.73 -4.57 20.95
N LEU A 255 14.92 -5.25 21.76
CA LEU A 255 15.20 -5.42 23.18
C LEU A 255 15.87 -6.75 23.52
N GLY A 256 15.76 -7.76 22.67
CA GLY A 256 16.30 -9.10 22.91
C GLY A 256 15.66 -9.85 24.07
N VAL A 257 14.43 -9.47 24.48
CA VAL A 257 13.72 -10.02 25.63
C VAL A 257 12.45 -10.78 25.22
N PRO A 258 11.90 -11.67 26.06
CA PRO A 258 10.59 -12.27 25.81
C PRO A 258 9.51 -11.18 25.67
N VAL A 259 8.62 -11.36 24.68
CA VAL A 259 7.44 -10.52 24.45
C VAL A 259 6.20 -11.39 24.58
N GLU A 260 5.36 -11.08 25.56
CA GLU A 260 4.07 -11.74 25.77
C GLU A 260 2.96 -10.93 25.11
N THR A 261 1.92 -11.61 24.66
CA THR A 261 0.72 -10.99 24.10
C THR A 261 -0.49 -11.29 24.97
N GLU A 262 -1.34 -10.27 25.17
CA GLU A 262 -2.61 -10.42 25.88
C GLU A 262 -3.73 -9.82 25.03
N PHE A 263 -4.72 -10.63 24.69
CA PHE A 263 -5.85 -10.19 23.89
C PHE A 263 -6.90 -9.51 24.76
N VAL A 264 -7.31 -8.31 24.35
CA VAL A 264 -8.31 -7.52 25.05
C VAL A 264 -9.64 -7.64 24.30
N PRO A 265 -10.72 -8.10 24.95
CA PRO A 265 -12.05 -8.13 24.34
C PRO A 265 -12.45 -6.77 23.78
N ASP A 266 -13.08 -6.76 22.62
CA ASP A 266 -13.59 -5.56 21.93
C ASP A 266 -12.52 -4.54 21.48
N ALA A 267 -11.24 -4.81 21.71
CA ALA A 267 -10.15 -3.97 21.20
C ALA A 267 -10.15 -3.93 19.66
N GLN A 268 -9.96 -2.73 19.10
CA GLN A 268 -9.87 -2.54 17.65
C GLN A 268 -8.42 -2.50 17.15
N ALA A 269 -7.45 -2.31 18.05
CA ALA A 269 -6.03 -2.19 17.74
C ALA A 269 -5.18 -2.52 18.98
N VAL A 270 -3.89 -2.13 18.98
CA VAL A 270 -3.01 -2.17 20.17
C VAL A 270 -3.58 -1.27 21.26
N THR A 271 -3.69 -1.77 22.47
CA THR A 271 -4.19 -1.04 23.64
C THR A 271 -3.12 -0.71 24.66
N GLY A 272 -2.01 -1.46 24.69
CA GLY A 272 -0.94 -1.20 25.66
C GLY A 272 0.36 -1.91 25.35
N VAL A 273 1.45 -1.32 25.81
CA VAL A 273 2.80 -1.92 25.86
C VAL A 273 3.36 -1.69 27.25
N TYR A 274 3.84 -2.77 27.85
CA TYR A 274 4.40 -2.82 29.21
C TYR A 274 5.81 -3.37 29.14
N LEU A 275 6.78 -2.63 29.65
CA LEU A 275 8.19 -3.01 29.64
C LEU A 275 8.68 -3.13 31.09
N THR A 276 9.12 -4.32 31.47
CA THR A 276 9.57 -4.63 32.83
C THR A 276 11.04 -4.30 33.01
N ARG A 277 11.35 -3.56 34.08
CA ARG A 277 12.70 -3.23 34.55
C ARG A 277 12.85 -3.59 36.02
N GLU A 278 14.07 -3.49 36.56
CA GLU A 278 14.33 -3.76 37.98
C GLU A 278 13.63 -2.78 38.93
N ASP A 279 13.40 -1.54 38.50
CA ASP A 279 12.72 -0.49 39.27
C ASP A 279 11.20 -0.48 39.13
N GLY A 280 10.63 -1.35 38.27
CA GLY A 280 9.21 -1.47 38.06
C GLY A 280 8.84 -1.62 36.57
N VAL A 281 7.60 -1.36 36.24
CA VAL A 281 7.06 -1.44 34.88
C VAL A 281 6.90 -0.03 34.31
N ILE A 282 7.42 0.18 33.12
CA ILE A 282 7.07 1.35 32.32
C ILE A 282 6.00 0.95 31.33
N SER A 283 4.98 1.79 31.12
CA SER A 283 3.89 1.45 30.20
C SER A 283 3.46 2.64 29.33
N LEU A 284 3.00 2.27 28.13
CA LEU A 284 2.24 3.13 27.25
C LEU A 284 0.89 2.46 27.03
N GLU A 285 -0.16 3.02 27.61
CA GLU A 285 -1.50 2.47 27.59
C GLU A 285 -2.46 3.42 26.86
N ARG A 286 -3.28 2.90 25.97
CA ARG A 286 -4.31 3.65 25.26
C ARG A 286 -5.72 3.15 25.66
N PRO A 287 -6.25 3.66 26.78
CA PRO A 287 -7.57 3.27 27.27
C PRO A 287 -8.72 3.81 26.40
N TYR A 288 -8.47 4.88 25.65
CA TYR A 288 -9.44 5.54 24.75
C TYR A 288 -8.82 5.72 23.36
N GLU A 289 -9.64 6.01 22.34
CA GLU A 289 -9.25 5.99 20.94
C GLU A 289 -8.02 6.85 20.59
N ASP A 290 -7.88 8.05 21.20
CA ASP A 290 -6.85 9.03 20.88
C ASP A 290 -5.91 9.35 22.05
N GLN A 291 -6.31 9.00 23.27
CA GLN A 291 -5.58 9.35 24.47
C GLN A 291 -4.82 8.14 25.01
N ALA A 292 -3.56 8.33 25.27
CA ALA A 292 -2.71 7.34 25.91
C ALA A 292 -2.06 7.90 27.17
N LEU A 293 -1.69 7.00 28.07
CA LEU A 293 -0.99 7.28 29.31
C LEU A 293 0.40 6.67 29.27
N ILE A 294 1.41 7.47 29.51
CA ILE A 294 2.78 7.01 29.82
C ILE A 294 2.91 6.93 31.33
N SER A 295 3.25 5.76 31.83
CA SER A 295 3.54 5.53 33.25
C SER A 295 4.99 5.11 33.43
N LEU A 296 5.72 5.83 34.29
CA LEU A 296 7.09 5.56 34.66
C LEU A 296 7.18 5.33 36.19
N PRO A 297 8.03 4.42 36.69
CA PRO A 297 8.18 4.20 38.13
C PRO A 297 8.53 5.49 38.88
N GLY A 298 7.77 5.76 39.95
CA GLY A 298 7.99 6.95 40.78
C GLY A 298 7.56 8.30 40.18
N GLN A 299 6.95 8.30 39.01
CA GLN A 299 6.45 9.52 38.34
C GLN A 299 4.92 9.50 38.24
N THR A 300 4.31 10.67 38.15
CA THR A 300 2.90 10.80 37.83
C THR A 300 2.68 10.43 36.36
N PRO A 301 1.65 9.61 36.04
CA PRO A 301 1.32 9.30 34.66
C PRO A 301 1.11 10.57 33.82
N GLN A 302 1.58 10.52 32.58
CA GLN A 302 1.48 11.63 31.62
C GLN A 302 0.54 11.27 30.49
N GLU A 303 -0.38 12.15 30.20
CA GLU A 303 -1.25 12.03 29.02
C GLU A 303 -0.50 12.40 27.74
N VAL A 304 -0.63 11.56 26.72
CA VAL A 304 -0.06 11.77 25.38
C VAL A 304 -1.08 11.36 24.33
N SER A 305 -0.95 11.92 23.12
CA SER A 305 -1.77 11.49 22.00
C SER A 305 -1.12 10.30 21.28
N VAL A 306 -1.90 9.22 21.10
CA VAL A 306 -1.56 8.04 20.30
C VAL A 306 -2.83 7.63 19.52
N PRO A 307 -3.25 8.42 18.52
CA PRO A 307 -4.46 8.16 17.78
C PRO A 307 -4.38 6.84 16.99
N MET A 308 -5.54 6.25 16.72
CA MET A 308 -5.64 5.21 15.70
C MET A 308 -5.38 5.85 14.34
N ARG A 309 -4.39 5.35 13.63
CA ARG A 309 -4.03 5.88 12.31
C ARG A 309 -4.95 5.30 11.24
N THR A 310 -5.49 6.17 10.42
CA THR A 310 -6.28 5.80 9.24
C THR A 310 -5.36 5.34 8.10
N ILE A 311 -5.93 4.78 7.05
CA ILE A 311 -5.16 4.42 5.83
C ILE A 311 -4.62 5.69 5.17
N GLU A 312 -5.42 6.76 5.16
CA GLU A 312 -5.04 8.08 4.63
C GLU A 312 -3.80 8.64 5.32
N ASP A 313 -3.77 8.58 6.67
CA ASP A 313 -2.60 9.02 7.45
C ASP A 313 -1.36 8.20 7.10
N CYS A 314 -1.53 6.89 6.97
CA CYS A 314 -0.44 5.98 6.65
C CYS A 314 0.06 6.18 5.21
N LEU A 315 -0.84 6.27 4.24
CA LEU A 315 -0.47 6.53 2.85
C LEU A 315 0.22 7.88 2.71
N THR A 316 -0.29 8.93 3.36
CA THR A 316 0.31 10.27 3.36
C THR A 316 1.75 10.24 3.90
N GLU A 317 2.01 9.47 4.97
CA GLU A 317 3.36 9.31 5.50
C GLU A 317 4.29 8.63 4.50
N GLU A 318 3.85 7.54 3.86
CA GLU A 318 4.67 6.82 2.88
C GLU A 318 4.91 7.62 1.59
N LEU A 319 3.95 8.42 1.13
CA LEU A 319 4.15 9.32 -0.01
C LEU A 319 5.13 10.45 0.28
N ARG A 320 5.30 10.84 1.54
CA ARG A 320 6.30 11.81 1.97
C ARG A 320 7.69 11.21 2.08
N ARG A 321 7.78 9.91 2.40
CA ARG A 321 9.02 9.20 2.65
C ARG A 321 9.14 7.99 1.74
N ILE A 322 9.52 8.23 0.50
CA ILE A 322 9.64 7.19 -0.54
C ILE A 322 10.98 6.44 -0.52
N ASP A 323 11.83 6.67 0.46
CA ASP A 323 13.08 5.92 0.66
C ASP A 323 12.84 4.68 1.54
N PRO A 324 13.64 3.60 1.36
CA PRO A 324 13.51 2.37 2.13
C PRO A 324 13.50 2.57 3.65
N ASP A 325 12.63 1.84 4.36
CA ASP A 325 12.60 1.80 5.82
C ASP A 325 13.48 0.64 6.34
N GLU A 326 14.70 0.98 6.79
CA GLU A 326 15.67 0.01 7.30
C GLU A 326 15.15 -0.74 8.53
N ILE A 327 14.33 -0.09 9.36
CA ILE A 327 13.77 -0.72 10.58
C ILE A 327 12.68 -1.72 10.19
N TYR A 328 11.84 -1.40 9.21
CA TYR A 328 10.90 -2.36 8.65
C TYR A 328 11.62 -3.57 8.06
N ALA A 329 12.70 -3.31 7.31
CA ALA A 329 13.54 -4.36 6.74
C ALA A 329 14.04 -5.35 7.79
N GLU A 330 14.59 -4.85 8.90
CA GLU A 330 15.05 -5.70 10.01
C GLU A 330 13.87 -6.49 10.64
N VAL A 331 12.74 -5.85 10.84
CA VAL A 331 11.56 -6.49 11.46
C VAL A 331 11.01 -7.60 10.56
N ILE A 332 10.84 -7.33 9.27
CA ILE A 332 10.23 -8.32 8.36
C ILE A 332 11.16 -9.50 8.05
N ASN A 333 12.47 -9.28 8.03
CA ASN A 333 13.44 -10.32 7.71
C ASN A 333 13.94 -11.11 8.93
N GLU A 334 14.12 -10.45 10.08
CA GLU A 334 14.73 -11.05 11.27
C GLU A 334 13.75 -11.13 12.45
N GLY A 335 13.05 -10.02 12.74
CA GLY A 335 12.16 -9.90 13.89
C GLY A 335 10.95 -10.83 13.80
N TRP A 336 10.43 -11.00 12.60
CA TRP A 336 9.23 -11.82 12.35
C TRP A 336 9.42 -13.29 12.76
N ASP A 337 10.59 -13.85 12.50
CA ASP A 337 10.91 -15.25 12.89
C ASP A 337 11.02 -15.42 14.40
N LEU A 338 11.31 -14.36 15.15
CA LEU A 338 11.45 -14.42 16.61
C LEU A 338 10.13 -14.56 17.35
N ILE A 339 9.00 -14.24 16.73
CA ILE A 339 7.67 -14.34 17.36
C ILE A 339 6.89 -15.59 16.94
N ARG A 340 7.38 -16.32 15.96
CA ARG A 340 6.73 -17.52 15.43
C ARG A 340 7.45 -18.77 15.94
N HIS A 341 6.87 -19.37 16.99
CA HIS A 341 7.32 -20.65 17.57
C HIS A 341 6.14 -21.55 17.87
#